data_7361c916d31fd1bfb4e5bcb9470ad5b9
#
_entry.id   7361c916d31fd1bfb4e5bcb9470ad5b9
#
_cell.length_a   1.000
_cell.length_b   1.000
_cell.length_c   1.000
_cell.angle_alpha   90.00
_cell.angle_beta   90.00
_cell.angle_gamma   90.00
#
_symmetry.space_group_name_H-M   'P 1'
#
loop_
_entity.id
_entity.type
_entity.pdbx_description
1 polymer ?
#
loop_
_entity_poly.entity_id
_entity_poly.type
_entity_poly.pdbx_seq_one_letter_code
_entity_poly.pdbx_strand_id
1 'polypeptide(L)'
;EFRRVLFRSWGMWFCVYMVNNAMVTWLPSLYKQHFGLSLQTSLGYGWITSGVGVIASIICALMIDKVGRRPWYSAAFFLAIIPLMSLSVLGAKSAMQVVILATLSYAILQTISFSLYLYAAELYPTRLRAMGIGFSTAWLRAGSAIGPVMVGLVVGGYGIQYVFSVLAVVALIGGLVTFLFAIETKGQVLEKLSP
;
A
#
# COMPACT_ATOMS: atom_id res chain seq x y z
N GLU A 1 -0.08 24.32 11.78
CA GLU A 1 -0.12 23.63 10.46
C GLU A 1 0.75 22.38 10.42
N PHE A 2 1.98 22.42 10.93
CA PHE A 2 2.91 21.29 10.93
C PHE A 2 2.29 20.00 11.54
N ARG A 3 1.57 20.09 12.66
CA ARG A 3 0.88 18.92 13.26
C ARG A 3 -0.17 18.31 12.33
N ARG A 4 -0.91 19.13 11.58
CA ARG A 4 -1.93 18.64 10.62
C ARG A 4 -1.28 17.93 9.45
N VAL A 5 -0.16 18.42 8.96
CA VAL A 5 0.61 17.80 7.88
C VAL A 5 1.16 16.43 8.30
N LEU A 6 1.68 16.33 9.54
CA LEU A 6 2.16 15.08 10.11
C LEU A 6 1.06 14.00 10.15
N PHE A 7 -0.08 14.29 10.78
CA PHE A 7 -1.18 13.33 10.90
C PHE A 7 -1.71 12.86 9.53
N ARG A 8 -1.75 13.76 8.55
CA ARG A 8 -2.18 13.45 7.18
C ARG A 8 -1.25 12.45 6.50
N SER A 9 0.05 12.66 6.60
CA SER A 9 1.03 11.75 5.99
C SER A 9 1.08 10.41 6.71
N TRP A 10 0.98 10.36 8.05
CA TRP A 10 1.06 9.13 8.83
C TRP A 10 -0.02 8.11 8.48
N GLY A 11 -1.25 8.56 8.27
CA GLY A 11 -2.35 7.69 7.84
C GLY A 11 -2.06 7.01 6.50
N MET A 12 -1.51 7.74 5.53
CA MET A 12 -1.13 7.17 4.23
C MET A 12 -0.01 6.12 4.39
N TRP A 13 1.05 6.46 5.13
CA TRP A 13 2.16 5.55 5.40
C TRP A 13 1.69 4.27 6.10
N PHE A 14 0.87 4.42 7.15
CA PHE A 14 0.34 3.29 7.89
C PHE A 14 -0.50 2.37 6.99
N CYS A 15 -1.50 2.90 6.29
CA CYS A 15 -2.43 2.09 5.50
C CYS A 15 -1.73 1.37 4.34
N VAL A 16 -0.89 2.05 3.56
CA VAL A 16 -0.25 1.43 2.39
C VAL A 16 0.73 0.34 2.80
N TYR A 17 1.54 0.59 3.84
CA TYR A 17 2.50 -0.42 4.30
C TYR A 17 1.86 -1.57 5.07
N MET A 18 0.74 -1.32 5.76
CA MET A 18 -0.06 -2.36 6.38
C MET A 18 -0.58 -3.35 5.33
N VAL A 19 -1.19 -2.86 4.24
CA VAL A 19 -1.71 -3.72 3.16
C VAL A 19 -0.57 -4.42 2.42
N ASN A 20 0.46 -3.70 1.99
CA ASN A 20 1.56 -4.27 1.21
C ASN A 20 2.33 -5.34 1.98
N ASN A 21 2.69 -5.09 3.24
CA ASN A 21 3.42 -6.08 4.04
C ASN A 21 2.54 -7.27 4.42
N ALA A 22 1.27 -7.05 4.69
CA ALA A 22 0.32 -8.15 4.88
C ALA A 22 0.29 -9.07 3.65
N MET A 23 0.19 -8.51 2.45
CA MET A 23 0.16 -9.30 1.22
C MET A 23 1.48 -10.04 0.96
N VAL A 24 2.62 -9.36 1.00
CA VAL A 24 3.93 -9.99 0.73
C VAL A 24 4.24 -11.12 1.71
N THR A 25 3.90 -10.93 2.98
CA THR A 25 4.19 -11.93 4.03
C THR A 25 3.25 -13.13 3.95
N TRP A 26 1.95 -12.91 3.67
CA TRP A 26 0.95 -13.96 3.78
C TRP A 26 0.63 -14.67 2.47
N LEU A 27 0.78 -14.04 1.31
CA LEU A 27 0.47 -14.68 0.02
C LEU A 27 1.19 -16.03 -0.19
N PRO A 28 2.52 -16.16 0.06
CA PRO A 28 3.18 -17.44 -0.08
C PRO A 28 2.65 -18.52 0.87
N SER A 29 2.36 -18.14 2.12
CA SER A 29 1.78 -19.05 3.12
C SER A 29 0.37 -19.50 2.73
N LEU A 30 -0.41 -18.58 2.16
CA LEU A 30 -1.75 -18.82 1.67
C LEU A 30 -1.75 -19.79 0.49
N TYR A 31 -0.86 -19.62 -0.46
CA TYR A 31 -0.71 -20.53 -1.60
C TYR A 31 -0.38 -21.96 -1.14
N LYS A 32 0.51 -22.09 -0.15
CA LYS A 32 0.89 -23.37 0.42
C LYS A 32 -0.23 -24.02 1.24
N GLN A 33 -0.84 -23.27 2.17
CA GLN A 33 -1.79 -23.83 3.16
C GLN A 33 -3.20 -24.04 2.58
N HIS A 34 -3.67 -23.09 1.75
CA HIS A 34 -5.05 -23.15 1.23
C HIS A 34 -5.14 -23.88 -0.09
N PHE A 35 -4.15 -23.73 -0.98
CA PHE A 35 -4.15 -24.38 -2.30
C PHE A 35 -3.25 -25.61 -2.37
N GLY A 36 -2.55 -25.97 -1.31
CA GLY A 36 -1.68 -27.17 -1.28
C GLY A 36 -0.48 -27.11 -2.22
N LEU A 37 -0.07 -25.91 -2.64
CA LEU A 37 1.05 -25.75 -3.55
C LEU A 37 2.39 -26.04 -2.87
N SER A 38 3.38 -26.48 -3.67
CA SER A 38 4.74 -26.66 -3.18
C SER A 38 5.32 -25.33 -2.68
N LEU A 39 6.24 -25.37 -1.72
CA LEU A 39 6.91 -24.18 -1.23
C LEU A 39 7.61 -23.42 -2.36
N GLN A 40 8.25 -24.15 -3.28
CA GLN A 40 8.96 -23.55 -4.40
C GLN A 40 8.02 -22.78 -5.33
N THR A 41 6.85 -23.36 -5.67
CA THR A 41 5.83 -22.70 -6.49
C THR A 41 5.24 -21.47 -5.80
N SER A 42 4.98 -21.59 -4.49
CA SER A 42 4.44 -20.48 -3.68
C SER A 42 5.41 -19.30 -3.61
N LEU A 43 6.69 -19.56 -3.43
CA LEU A 43 7.73 -18.55 -3.46
C LEU A 43 7.91 -17.97 -4.89
N GLY A 44 7.80 -18.80 -5.93
CA GLY A 44 7.82 -18.35 -7.32
C GLY A 44 6.74 -17.31 -7.62
N TYR A 45 5.52 -17.50 -7.14
CA TYR A 45 4.46 -16.51 -7.26
C TYR A 45 4.77 -15.22 -6.47
N GLY A 46 5.44 -15.32 -5.32
CA GLY A 46 5.95 -14.16 -4.59
C GLY A 46 6.96 -13.35 -5.40
N TRP A 47 7.87 -14.02 -6.12
CA TRP A 47 8.82 -13.38 -7.03
C TRP A 47 8.10 -12.63 -8.16
N ILE A 48 7.09 -13.25 -8.78
CA ILE A 48 6.27 -12.61 -9.82
C ILE A 48 5.59 -11.36 -9.27
N THR A 49 4.96 -11.46 -8.09
CA THR A 49 4.30 -10.33 -7.44
C THR A 49 5.27 -9.17 -7.19
N SER A 50 6.46 -9.47 -6.67
CA SER A 50 7.49 -8.45 -6.41
C SER A 50 8.02 -7.84 -7.71
N GLY A 51 8.25 -8.64 -8.75
CA GLY A 51 8.69 -8.17 -10.06
C GLY A 51 7.70 -7.23 -10.73
N VAL A 52 6.40 -7.56 -10.69
CA VAL A 52 5.34 -6.67 -11.20
C VAL A 52 5.28 -5.38 -10.37
N GLY A 53 5.50 -5.44 -9.06
CA GLY A 53 5.61 -4.26 -8.20
C GLY A 53 6.76 -3.32 -8.59
N VAL A 54 7.92 -3.87 -8.98
CA VAL A 54 9.05 -3.07 -9.49
C VAL A 54 8.68 -2.37 -10.79
N ILE A 55 8.07 -3.08 -11.74
CA ILE A 55 7.61 -2.50 -13.01
C ILE A 55 6.61 -1.36 -12.74
N ALA A 56 5.64 -1.58 -11.86
CA ALA A 56 4.67 -0.55 -11.48
C ALA A 56 5.34 0.69 -10.85
N SER A 57 6.40 0.49 -10.04
CA SER A 57 7.17 1.59 -9.45
C SER A 57 7.92 2.40 -10.50
N ILE A 58 8.45 1.76 -11.53
CA ILE A 58 9.09 2.46 -12.68
C ILE A 58 8.05 3.29 -13.43
N ILE A 59 6.89 2.73 -13.73
CA ILE A 59 5.78 3.45 -14.37
C ILE A 59 5.37 4.67 -13.52
N CYS A 60 5.26 4.49 -12.20
CA CYS A 60 4.99 5.58 -11.28
C CYS A 60 6.04 6.68 -11.39
N ALA A 61 7.33 6.35 -11.35
CA ALA A 61 8.42 7.31 -11.45
C ALA A 61 8.35 8.16 -12.72
N LEU A 62 7.91 7.58 -13.84
CA LEU A 62 7.79 8.28 -15.12
C LEU A 62 6.54 9.16 -15.24
N MET A 63 5.50 8.86 -14.46
CA MET A 63 4.18 9.48 -14.62
C MET A 63 3.78 10.40 -13.47
N ILE A 64 4.32 10.21 -12.27
CA ILE A 64 3.87 10.93 -11.06
C ILE A 64 4.05 12.45 -11.15
N ASP A 65 5.09 12.90 -11.84
CA ASP A 65 5.33 14.33 -12.07
C ASP A 65 4.33 14.95 -13.06
N LYS A 66 3.78 14.16 -13.98
CA LYS A 66 2.78 14.61 -14.94
C LYS A 66 1.37 14.63 -14.35
N VAL A 67 1.02 13.63 -13.56
CA VAL A 67 -0.31 13.46 -12.97
C VAL A 67 -0.47 14.31 -11.70
N GLY A 68 0.54 14.32 -10.84
CA GLY A 68 0.51 14.92 -9.50
C GLY A 68 0.43 13.86 -8.41
N ARG A 69 0.87 14.23 -7.20
CA ARG A 69 0.99 13.26 -6.09
C ARG A 69 -0.38 12.89 -5.51
N ARG A 70 -1.21 13.89 -5.22
CA ARG A 70 -2.52 13.67 -4.61
C ARG A 70 -3.47 12.85 -5.49
N PRO A 71 -3.70 13.18 -6.78
CA PRO A 71 -4.57 12.38 -7.64
C PRO A 71 -4.01 10.99 -7.88
N TRP A 72 -2.68 10.82 -8.03
CA TRP A 72 -2.05 9.52 -8.19
C TRP A 72 -2.32 8.61 -6.99
N TYR A 73 -2.04 9.08 -5.77
CA TYR A 73 -2.21 8.27 -4.56
C TYR A 73 -3.68 7.94 -4.29
N SER A 74 -4.58 8.92 -4.46
CA SER A 74 -6.01 8.68 -4.31
C SER A 74 -6.53 7.64 -5.30
N ALA A 75 -6.17 7.79 -6.58
CA ALA A 75 -6.54 6.84 -7.61
C ALA A 75 -5.96 5.44 -7.35
N ALA A 76 -4.70 5.34 -6.94
CA ALA A 76 -4.05 4.07 -6.64
C ALA A 76 -4.73 3.34 -5.46
N PHE A 77 -5.06 4.03 -4.37
CA PHE A 77 -5.79 3.42 -3.27
C PHE A 77 -7.17 2.91 -3.72
N PHE A 78 -7.97 3.72 -4.41
CA PHE A 78 -9.31 3.31 -4.85
C PHE A 78 -9.27 2.20 -5.90
N LEU A 79 -8.34 2.25 -6.84
CA LEU A 79 -8.17 1.19 -7.85
C LEU A 79 -7.74 -0.14 -7.22
N ALA A 80 -6.91 -0.13 -6.17
CA ALA A 80 -6.49 -1.35 -5.48
C ALA A 80 -7.65 -2.05 -4.74
N ILE A 81 -8.71 -1.32 -4.38
CA ILE A 81 -9.89 -1.91 -3.73
C ILE A 81 -10.61 -2.88 -4.69
N ILE A 82 -10.65 -2.57 -5.99
CA ILE A 82 -11.40 -3.36 -6.96
C ILE A 82 -10.96 -4.84 -6.97
N PRO A 83 -9.68 -5.18 -7.21
CA PRO A 83 -9.26 -6.57 -7.19
C PRO A 83 -9.31 -7.20 -5.79
N LEU A 84 -9.12 -6.43 -4.69
CA LEU A 84 -9.26 -6.95 -3.33
C LEU A 84 -10.71 -7.33 -3.04
N MET A 85 -11.67 -6.46 -3.38
CA MET A 85 -13.10 -6.77 -3.23
C MET A 85 -13.55 -7.91 -4.15
N SER A 86 -13.00 -7.99 -5.35
CA SER A 86 -13.27 -9.13 -6.26
C SER A 86 -12.85 -10.44 -5.62
N LEU A 87 -11.67 -10.51 -4.96
CA LEU A 87 -11.23 -11.70 -4.22
C LEU A 87 -12.12 -12.01 -3.02
N SER A 88 -12.62 -11.00 -2.34
CA SER A 88 -13.52 -11.17 -1.21
C SER A 88 -14.88 -11.71 -1.64
N VAL A 89 -15.49 -11.16 -2.69
CA VAL A 89 -16.86 -11.52 -3.13
C VAL A 89 -16.87 -12.82 -3.93
N LEU A 90 -15.94 -12.99 -4.87
CA LEU A 90 -15.87 -14.20 -5.71
C LEU A 90 -15.31 -15.41 -4.95
N GLY A 91 -14.66 -15.15 -3.83
CA GLY A 91 -13.89 -16.13 -3.07
C GLY A 91 -12.56 -16.47 -3.76
N ALA A 92 -11.62 -16.98 -2.98
CA ALA A 92 -10.31 -17.45 -3.46
C ALA A 92 -10.46 -18.88 -4.02
N LYS A 93 -11.13 -19.05 -5.16
CA LYS A 93 -11.47 -20.36 -5.74
C LYS A 93 -10.27 -21.04 -6.41
N SER A 94 -9.31 -20.28 -6.92
CA SER A 94 -8.15 -20.78 -7.66
C SER A 94 -6.89 -20.00 -7.27
N ALA A 95 -5.77 -20.69 -7.13
CA ALA A 95 -4.48 -20.07 -6.85
C ALA A 95 -4.13 -19.01 -7.89
N MET A 96 -4.37 -19.27 -9.18
CA MET A 96 -4.08 -18.34 -10.26
C MET A 96 -4.93 -17.06 -10.16
N GLN A 97 -6.21 -17.17 -9.78
CA GLN A 97 -7.07 -16.01 -9.55
C GLN A 97 -6.51 -15.13 -8.44
N VAL A 98 -6.08 -15.74 -7.33
CA VAL A 98 -5.47 -15.00 -6.21
C VAL A 98 -4.15 -14.36 -6.66
N VAL A 99 -3.30 -15.09 -7.37
CA VAL A 99 -2.03 -14.55 -7.90
C VAL A 99 -2.29 -13.31 -8.74
N ILE A 100 -3.20 -13.34 -9.70
CA ILE A 100 -3.45 -12.22 -10.61
C ILE A 100 -4.02 -11.02 -9.85
N LEU A 101 -5.10 -11.20 -9.10
CA LEU A 101 -5.81 -10.10 -8.45
C LEU A 101 -5.02 -9.52 -7.27
N ALA A 102 -4.36 -10.36 -6.48
CA ALA A 102 -3.52 -9.89 -5.38
C ALA A 102 -2.27 -9.18 -5.90
N THR A 103 -1.62 -9.71 -6.96
CA THR A 103 -0.48 -9.05 -7.59
C THR A 103 -0.87 -7.69 -8.17
N LEU A 104 -2.04 -7.58 -8.80
CA LEU A 104 -2.54 -6.32 -9.33
C LEU A 104 -2.74 -5.28 -8.22
N SER A 105 -3.40 -5.67 -7.11
CA SER A 105 -3.57 -4.77 -5.95
C SER A 105 -2.24 -4.36 -5.35
N TYR A 106 -1.34 -5.33 -5.16
CA TYR A 106 -0.01 -5.07 -4.62
C TYR A 106 0.78 -4.10 -5.51
N ALA A 107 0.80 -4.34 -6.81
CA ALA A 107 1.52 -3.49 -7.76
C ALA A 107 1.01 -2.05 -7.76
N ILE A 108 -0.31 -1.87 -7.72
CA ILE A 108 -0.92 -0.54 -7.63
C ILE A 108 -0.49 0.18 -6.35
N LEU A 109 -0.60 -0.47 -5.18
CA LEU A 109 -0.22 0.11 -3.90
C LEU A 109 1.30 0.29 -3.75
N GLN A 110 2.10 -0.53 -4.43
CA GLN A 110 3.55 -0.41 -4.44
C GLN A 110 4.02 0.91 -5.07
N THR A 111 3.27 1.46 -6.02
CA THR A 111 3.55 2.79 -6.59
C THR A 111 3.50 3.90 -5.53
N ILE A 112 2.56 3.80 -4.59
CA ILE A 112 2.47 4.72 -3.45
C ILE A 112 3.67 4.51 -2.53
N SER A 113 3.91 3.26 -2.09
CA SER A 113 4.99 2.92 -1.15
C SER A 113 6.35 3.46 -1.62
N PHE A 114 6.64 3.30 -2.91
CA PHE A 114 7.89 3.78 -3.53
C PHE A 114 8.01 5.30 -3.50
N SER A 115 6.93 6.01 -3.83
CA SER A 115 6.97 7.46 -4.01
C SER A 115 6.70 8.26 -2.72
N LEU A 116 6.26 7.62 -1.64
CA LEU A 116 5.99 8.30 -0.36
C LEU A 116 7.23 8.97 0.24
N TYR A 117 8.43 8.41 0.06
CA TYR A 117 9.67 9.03 0.53
C TYR A 117 9.96 10.33 -0.22
N LEU A 118 9.70 10.37 -1.54
CA LEU A 118 9.80 11.58 -2.34
C LEU A 118 8.78 12.61 -1.86
N TYR A 119 7.53 12.21 -1.70
CA TYR A 119 6.46 13.06 -1.21
C TYR A 119 6.75 13.65 0.18
N ALA A 120 7.28 12.84 1.10
CA ALA A 120 7.67 13.31 2.42
C ALA A 120 8.82 14.34 2.35
N ALA A 121 9.78 14.13 1.45
CA ALA A 121 10.88 15.08 1.25
C ALA A 121 10.40 16.43 0.68
N GLU A 122 9.34 16.43 -0.12
CA GLU A 122 8.69 17.64 -0.65
C GLU A 122 7.81 18.35 0.39
N LEU A 123 7.21 17.57 1.31
CA LEU A 123 6.22 18.07 2.26
C LEU A 123 6.83 18.73 3.50
N TYR A 124 8.01 18.26 3.94
CA TYR A 124 8.62 18.73 5.19
C TYR A 124 9.68 19.82 4.95
N PRO A 125 9.66 20.90 5.79
CA PRO A 125 10.70 21.93 5.77
C PRO A 125 12.09 21.33 5.93
N THR A 126 13.09 21.94 5.29
CA THR A 126 14.47 21.43 5.29
C THR A 126 15.00 21.17 6.71
N ARG A 127 14.67 22.05 7.67
CA ARG A 127 15.11 21.97 9.08
C ARG A 127 14.49 20.78 9.83
N LEU A 128 13.26 20.37 9.46
CA LEU A 128 12.50 19.32 10.15
C LEU A 128 12.32 18.06 9.28
N ARG A 129 12.87 18.05 8.06
CA ARG A 129 12.69 16.96 7.09
C ARG A 129 13.11 15.60 7.64
N ALA A 130 14.29 15.52 8.23
CA ALA A 130 14.77 14.25 8.81
C ALA A 130 13.85 13.75 9.92
N MET A 131 13.38 14.64 10.79
CA MET A 131 12.46 14.31 11.87
C MET A 131 11.08 13.90 11.33
N GLY A 132 10.53 14.64 10.34
CA GLY A 132 9.25 14.34 9.72
C GLY A 132 9.25 12.98 9.00
N ILE A 133 10.30 12.67 8.24
CA ILE A 133 10.49 11.37 7.60
C ILE A 133 10.67 10.28 8.66
N GLY A 134 11.43 10.52 9.73
CA GLY A 134 11.60 9.58 10.83
C GLY A 134 10.29 9.19 11.49
N PHE A 135 9.43 10.16 11.81
CA PHE A 135 8.10 9.88 12.35
C PHE A 135 7.19 9.14 11.35
N SER A 136 7.22 9.52 10.07
CA SER A 136 6.47 8.81 9.03
C SER A 136 6.92 7.36 8.90
N THR A 137 8.23 7.10 9.01
CA THR A 137 8.82 5.76 8.98
C THR A 137 8.43 4.93 10.22
N ALA A 138 8.24 5.56 11.39
CA ALA A 138 7.70 4.87 12.56
C ALA A 138 6.28 4.33 12.30
N TRP A 139 5.42 5.10 11.65
CA TRP A 139 4.07 4.66 11.27
C TRP A 139 4.08 3.57 10.19
N LEU A 140 5.03 3.63 9.24
CA LEU A 140 5.31 2.54 8.32
C LEU A 140 5.62 1.24 9.08
N ARG A 141 6.52 1.29 10.07
CA ARG A 141 6.89 0.12 10.86
C ARG A 141 5.71 -0.44 11.65
N ALA A 142 4.90 0.43 12.24
CA ALA A 142 3.67 0.03 12.92
C ALA A 142 2.69 -0.68 11.95
N GLY A 143 2.43 -0.11 10.77
CA GLY A 143 1.60 -0.74 9.75
C GLY A 143 2.17 -2.09 9.28
N SER A 144 3.47 -2.15 9.03
CA SER A 144 4.16 -3.38 8.60
C SER A 144 4.08 -4.50 9.63
N ALA A 145 4.09 -4.18 10.92
CA ALA A 145 3.98 -5.16 11.99
C ALA A 145 2.51 -5.61 12.19
N ILE A 146 1.57 -4.67 12.18
CA ILE A 146 0.15 -4.94 12.43
C ILE A 146 -0.48 -5.71 11.27
N GLY A 147 -0.11 -5.41 10.02
CA GLY A 147 -0.70 -6.04 8.83
C GLY A 147 -0.68 -7.57 8.87
N PRO A 148 0.48 -8.22 8.95
CA PRO A 148 0.57 -9.67 9.02
C PRO A 148 -0.14 -10.28 10.23
N VAL A 149 -0.06 -9.63 11.40
CA VAL A 149 -0.75 -10.11 12.62
C VAL A 149 -2.26 -10.09 12.43
N MET A 150 -2.80 -9.01 11.87
CA MET A 150 -4.22 -8.90 11.58
C MET A 150 -4.68 -9.98 10.59
N VAL A 151 -3.91 -10.23 9.52
CA VAL A 151 -4.23 -11.31 8.58
C VAL A 151 -4.25 -12.66 9.29
N GLY A 152 -3.29 -12.95 10.17
CA GLY A 152 -3.26 -14.20 10.95
C GLY A 152 -4.50 -14.39 11.80
N LEU A 153 -4.96 -13.35 12.49
CA LEU A 153 -6.16 -13.38 13.32
C LEU A 153 -7.43 -13.60 12.47
N VAL A 154 -7.53 -12.92 11.31
CA VAL A 154 -8.69 -13.05 10.42
C VAL A 154 -8.75 -14.44 9.79
N VAL A 155 -7.63 -14.97 9.31
CA VAL A 155 -7.56 -16.34 8.75
C VAL A 155 -7.96 -17.38 9.78
N GLY A 156 -7.47 -17.24 11.02
CA GLY A 156 -7.75 -18.18 12.11
C GLY A 156 -9.20 -18.17 12.58
N GLY A 157 -9.91 -17.03 12.47
CA GLY A 157 -11.27 -16.88 12.96
C GLY A 157 -12.38 -16.94 11.90
N TYR A 158 -12.13 -16.38 10.72
CA TYR A 158 -13.19 -16.11 9.73
C TYR A 158 -12.92 -16.68 8.35
N GLY A 159 -11.66 -17.03 8.06
CA GLY A 159 -11.27 -17.56 6.75
C GLY A 159 -10.69 -16.50 5.80
N ILE A 160 -10.19 -17.03 4.68
CA ILE A 160 -9.30 -16.30 3.76
C ILE A 160 -9.98 -15.17 2.99
N GLN A 161 -11.25 -15.34 2.64
CA GLN A 161 -12.02 -14.34 1.90
C GLN A 161 -12.16 -13.02 2.68
N TYR A 162 -12.29 -13.11 4.01
CA TYR A 162 -12.40 -11.93 4.88
C TYR A 162 -11.08 -11.16 5.00
N VAL A 163 -9.95 -11.79 4.76
CA VAL A 163 -8.65 -11.11 4.69
C VAL A 163 -8.68 -10.02 3.62
N PHE A 164 -9.14 -10.37 2.43
CA PHE A 164 -9.20 -9.43 1.31
C PHE A 164 -10.20 -8.30 1.57
N SER A 165 -11.32 -8.58 2.26
CA SER A 165 -12.25 -7.54 2.71
C SER A 165 -11.60 -6.56 3.67
N VAL A 166 -10.87 -7.06 4.66
CA VAL A 166 -10.19 -6.20 5.64
C VAL A 166 -9.11 -5.36 4.99
N LEU A 167 -8.31 -5.95 4.10
CA LEU A 167 -7.30 -5.21 3.34
C LEU A 167 -7.93 -4.13 2.44
N ALA A 168 -9.09 -4.42 1.83
CA ALA A 168 -9.84 -3.45 1.05
C ALA A 168 -10.37 -2.29 1.91
N VAL A 169 -10.86 -2.57 3.12
CA VAL A 169 -11.28 -1.53 4.08
C VAL A 169 -10.10 -0.65 4.49
N VAL A 170 -8.94 -1.22 4.77
CA VAL A 170 -7.73 -0.44 5.09
C VAL A 170 -7.30 0.41 3.90
N ALA A 171 -7.35 -0.13 2.68
CA ALA A 171 -7.06 0.64 1.47
C ALA A 171 -8.09 1.76 1.25
N LEU A 172 -9.37 1.54 1.56
CA LEU A 172 -10.42 2.55 1.51
C LEU A 172 -10.13 3.69 2.50
N ILE A 173 -9.76 3.36 3.75
CA ILE A 173 -9.38 4.37 4.75
C ILE A 173 -8.18 5.18 4.25
N GLY A 174 -7.14 4.52 3.73
CA GLY A 174 -5.97 5.17 3.14
C GLY A 174 -6.35 6.08 1.97
N GLY A 175 -7.25 5.64 1.10
CA GLY A 175 -7.78 6.42 -0.02
C GLY A 175 -8.55 7.66 0.44
N LEU A 176 -9.44 7.52 1.42
CA LEU A 176 -10.20 8.63 2.00
C LEU A 176 -9.29 9.64 2.68
N VAL A 177 -8.33 9.18 3.50
CA VAL A 177 -7.33 10.06 4.13
C VAL A 177 -6.54 10.81 3.08
N THR A 178 -6.12 10.14 2.03
CA THR A 178 -5.38 10.77 0.92
C THR A 178 -6.23 11.78 0.17
N PHE A 179 -7.44 11.39 -0.22
CA PHE A 179 -8.34 12.25 -0.99
C PHE A 179 -8.74 13.51 -0.25
N LEU A 180 -9.03 13.39 1.05
CA LEU A 180 -9.49 14.52 1.87
C LEU A 180 -8.34 15.40 2.34
N PHE A 181 -7.19 14.82 2.64
CA PHE A 181 -6.15 15.50 3.40
C PHE A 181 -4.80 15.63 2.69
N ALA A 182 -4.49 14.88 1.63
CA ALA A 182 -3.22 15.03 0.95
C ALA A 182 -3.09 16.40 0.28
N ILE A 183 -1.90 16.98 0.38
CA ILE A 183 -1.56 18.24 -0.27
C ILE A 183 -0.95 17.91 -1.64
N GLU A 184 -1.35 18.64 -2.68
CA GLU A 184 -0.71 18.53 -3.97
C GLU A 184 0.61 19.32 -3.97
N THR A 185 1.71 18.64 -4.28
CA THR A 185 3.04 19.26 -4.31
C THR A 185 3.53 19.58 -5.72
N LYS A 186 2.80 19.11 -6.74
CA LYS A 186 3.17 19.32 -8.14
C LYS A 186 3.30 20.80 -8.49
N GLY A 187 4.49 21.19 -8.97
CA GLY A 187 4.74 22.56 -9.43
C GLY A 187 4.80 23.62 -8.34
N GLN A 188 4.81 23.23 -7.06
CA GLN A 188 4.95 24.17 -5.96
C GLN A 188 6.41 24.29 -5.52
N VAL A 189 6.85 25.52 -5.26
CA VAL A 189 8.19 25.80 -4.72
C VAL A 189 8.19 25.39 -3.25
N LEU A 190 9.18 24.59 -2.83
CA LEU A 190 9.31 24.04 -1.47
C LEU A 190 9.18 25.13 -0.38
N GLU A 191 9.69 26.34 -0.64
CA GLU A 191 9.62 27.48 0.28
C GLU A 191 8.20 28.01 0.51
N LYS A 192 7.24 27.73 -0.39
CA LYS A 192 5.83 28.11 -0.21
C LYS A 192 5.03 27.06 0.56
N LEU A 193 5.47 25.79 0.54
CA LEU A 193 4.81 24.69 1.25
C LEU A 193 5.21 24.63 2.72
N SER A 194 6.34 25.25 3.05
CA SER A 194 6.94 25.19 4.40
C SER A 194 7.73 26.48 4.68
N PRO A 195 7.03 27.61 4.99
CA PRO A 195 7.68 28.85 5.44
C PRO A 195 8.48 28.68 6.73
#